data_d3f7a8a05f61644c4d387ab0c4ab7732
#
_entry.id   d3f7a8a05f61644c4d387ab0c4ab7732
#
_cell.length_a   1.000
_cell.length_b   1.000
_cell.length_c   1.000
_cell.angle_alpha   90.00
_cell.angle_beta   90.00
_cell.angle_gamma   90.00
#
_symmetry.space_group_name_H-M   'P 1'
#
loop_
_entity.id
_entity.type
_entity.pdbx_description
1 polymer ?
#
loop_
_entity_poly.entity_id
_entity_poly.type
_entity_poly.pdbx_seq_one_letter_code
_entity_poly.pdbx_strand_id
1 'polypeptide(L)'
;MADNDLKVIVKAKELTFHSFNLTSNCDRYPKKYRHSLSDKIQIKCLDIQYELLKANRINNVTNKQLRCETITNAITYCDQLLNYIELSMRLKLVTGKSAEYWTSMVSDVI
;
A
#
# COMPACT_ATOMS: atom_id res chain seq x y z
N MET A 1 -18.84 0.42 13.46
CA MET A 1 -17.58 0.69 12.76
C MET A 1 -17.22 2.16 12.92
N ALA A 2 -16.01 2.45 13.33
CA ALA A 2 -15.57 3.85 13.50
C ALA A 2 -15.34 4.51 12.13
N ASP A 3 -15.71 5.79 12.01
CA ASP A 3 -15.52 6.55 10.77
C ASP A 3 -14.06 6.55 10.30
N ASN A 4 -13.11 6.55 11.26
CA ASN A 4 -11.69 6.52 10.95
C ASN A 4 -11.28 5.23 10.22
N ASP A 5 -11.86 4.10 10.60
CA ASP A 5 -11.58 2.81 9.95
C ASP A 5 -12.04 2.81 8.50
N LEU A 6 -13.21 3.41 8.23
CA LEU A 6 -13.73 3.55 6.87
C LEU A 6 -12.86 4.47 6.03
N LYS A 7 -12.39 5.58 6.60
CA LYS A 7 -11.51 6.52 5.90
C LYS A 7 -10.19 5.86 5.50
N VAL A 8 -9.61 5.07 6.41
CA VAL A 8 -8.36 4.36 6.15
C VAL A 8 -8.54 3.35 5.01
N ILE A 9 -9.65 2.63 5.01
CA ILE A 9 -9.96 1.67 3.94
C ILE A 9 -10.11 2.38 2.60
N VAL A 10 -10.80 3.52 2.57
CA VAL A 10 -10.94 4.32 1.35
C VAL A 10 -9.56 4.78 0.85
N LYS A 11 -8.72 5.26 1.76
CA LYS A 11 -7.35 5.69 1.41
C LYS A 11 -6.52 4.53 0.85
N ALA A 12 -6.66 3.33 1.42
CA ALA A 12 -5.98 2.14 0.93
C ALA A 12 -6.45 1.76 -0.47
N LYS A 13 -7.74 1.90 -0.75
CA LYS A 13 -8.28 1.64 -2.10
C LYS A 13 -7.75 2.64 -3.11
N GLU A 14 -7.69 3.92 -2.75
CA GLU A 14 -7.13 4.96 -3.62
C GLU A 14 -5.65 4.69 -3.91
N LEU A 15 -4.90 4.32 -2.87
CA LEU A 15 -3.50 3.94 -3.01
C LEU A 15 -3.32 2.76 -3.96
N THR A 16 -4.15 1.74 -3.81
CA THR A 16 -4.11 0.55 -4.66
C THR A 16 -4.36 0.92 -6.12
N PHE A 17 -5.40 1.71 -6.37
CA PHE A 17 -5.75 2.14 -7.72
C PHE A 17 -4.62 2.95 -8.36
N HIS A 18 -4.06 3.89 -7.61
CA HIS A 18 -2.96 4.72 -8.10
C HIS A 18 -1.73 3.86 -8.43
N SER A 19 -1.40 2.93 -7.54
CA SER A 19 -0.24 2.05 -7.70
C SER A 19 -0.39 1.13 -8.91
N PHE A 20 -1.58 0.59 -9.14
CA PHE A 20 -1.85 -0.23 -10.32
C PHE A 20 -1.70 0.58 -11.60
N ASN A 21 -2.22 1.81 -11.63
CA ASN A 21 -2.10 2.69 -12.80
C ASN A 21 -0.64 3.00 -13.12
N LEU A 22 0.17 3.30 -12.10
CA LEU A 22 1.59 3.60 -12.30
C LEU A 22 2.36 2.39 -12.81
N THR A 23 2.20 1.26 -12.15
CA THR A 23 3.01 0.06 -12.44
C THR A 23 2.57 -0.67 -13.69
N SER A 24 1.35 -0.42 -14.16
CA SER A 24 0.85 -0.98 -15.42
C SER A 24 1.31 -0.19 -16.64
N ASN A 25 1.85 1.00 -16.44
CA ASN A 25 2.35 1.84 -17.52
C ASN A 25 3.71 1.32 -17.99
N CYS A 26 3.76 0.69 -19.17
CA CYS A 26 4.97 0.08 -19.71
C CYS A 26 6.07 1.11 -20.04
N ASP A 27 5.70 2.38 -20.22
CA ASP A 27 6.69 3.43 -20.46
C ASP A 27 7.46 3.75 -19.18
N ARG A 28 6.83 3.61 -18.01
CA ARG A 28 7.47 3.85 -16.72
C ARG A 28 8.06 2.58 -16.12
N TYR A 29 7.28 1.49 -16.17
CA TYR A 29 7.68 0.19 -15.61
C TYR A 29 7.89 -0.82 -16.74
N PRO A 30 9.12 -0.93 -17.27
CA PRO A 30 9.41 -1.87 -18.36
C PRO A 30 9.12 -3.32 -17.96
N LYS A 31 8.85 -4.15 -18.96
CA LYS A 31 8.52 -5.57 -18.76
C LYS A 31 9.58 -6.33 -17.95
N LYS A 32 10.85 -5.92 -18.03
CA LYS A 32 11.94 -6.58 -17.28
C LYS A 32 11.75 -6.50 -15.77
N TYR A 33 10.96 -5.52 -15.28
CA TYR A 33 10.69 -5.36 -13.85
C TYR A 33 9.31 -5.88 -13.45
N ARG A 34 8.57 -6.50 -14.35
CA ARG A 34 7.20 -6.95 -14.08
C ARG A 34 7.10 -7.84 -12.87
N HIS A 35 7.91 -8.91 -12.81
CA HIS A 35 7.83 -9.91 -11.75
C HIS A 35 8.60 -9.50 -10.49
N SER A 36 9.68 -8.74 -10.66
CA SER A 36 10.53 -8.37 -9.53
C SER A 36 10.05 -7.14 -8.79
N LEU A 37 9.28 -6.27 -9.43
CA LEU A 37 8.89 -5.00 -8.84
C LEU A 37 7.40 -4.70 -9.03
N SER A 38 6.91 -4.60 -10.26
CA SER A 38 5.51 -4.20 -10.53
C SER A 38 4.50 -5.13 -9.86
N ASP A 39 4.65 -6.43 -10.04
CA ASP A 39 3.76 -7.42 -9.42
C ASP A 39 3.82 -7.35 -7.90
N LYS A 40 5.01 -7.17 -7.35
CA LYS A 40 5.20 -7.10 -5.89
C LYS A 40 4.56 -5.85 -5.29
N ILE A 41 4.66 -4.72 -5.99
CA ILE A 41 3.98 -3.48 -5.57
C ILE A 41 2.48 -3.70 -5.56
N GLN A 42 1.93 -4.26 -6.63
CA GLN A 42 0.49 -4.51 -6.75
C GLN A 42 0.00 -5.45 -5.66
N ILE A 43 0.70 -6.56 -5.45
CA ILE A 43 0.35 -7.53 -4.42
C ILE A 43 0.41 -6.89 -3.03
N LYS A 44 1.43 -6.08 -2.77
CA LYS A 44 1.57 -5.43 -1.47
C LYS A 44 0.41 -4.47 -1.18
N CYS A 45 -0.05 -3.74 -2.18
CA CYS A 45 -1.22 -2.87 -2.04
C CYS A 45 -2.48 -3.68 -1.70
N LEU A 46 -2.67 -4.82 -2.36
CA LEU A 46 -3.79 -5.71 -2.09
C LEU A 46 -3.70 -6.29 -0.68
N ASP A 47 -2.50 -6.66 -0.24
CA ASP A 47 -2.26 -7.18 1.11
C ASP A 47 -2.58 -6.14 2.19
N ILE A 48 -2.19 -4.89 1.98
CA ILE A 48 -2.50 -3.78 2.88
C ILE A 48 -4.02 -3.64 3.01
N GLN A 49 -4.71 -3.63 1.88
CA GLN A 49 -6.15 -3.50 1.84
C GLN A 49 -6.84 -4.66 2.56
N TYR A 50 -6.37 -5.89 2.34
CA TYR A 50 -6.88 -7.10 2.99
C TYR A 50 -6.72 -7.02 4.51
N GLU A 51 -5.53 -6.64 5.00
CA GLU A 51 -5.29 -6.57 6.44
C GLU A 51 -6.17 -5.51 7.11
N LEU A 52 -6.38 -4.37 6.45
CA LEU A 52 -7.24 -3.31 6.98
C LEU A 52 -8.71 -3.74 7.03
N LEU A 53 -9.18 -4.43 6.00
CA LEU A 53 -10.54 -4.97 5.99
C LEU A 53 -10.71 -6.03 7.09
N LYS A 54 -9.72 -6.87 7.27
CA LYS A 54 -9.70 -7.89 8.32
C LYS A 54 -9.73 -7.23 9.71
N ALA A 55 -8.87 -6.24 9.95
CA ALA A 55 -8.82 -5.52 11.22
C ALA A 55 -10.17 -4.88 11.56
N ASN A 56 -10.84 -4.34 10.55
CA ASN A 56 -12.15 -3.72 10.71
C ASN A 56 -13.23 -4.71 11.18
N ARG A 57 -13.08 -5.98 10.82
CA ARG A 57 -14.03 -7.04 11.21
C ARG A 57 -13.75 -7.63 12.59
N ILE A 58 -12.55 -7.43 13.14
CA ILE A 58 -12.16 -7.99 14.41
C ILE A 58 -12.76 -7.15 15.54
N ASN A 59 -13.42 -7.83 16.51
CA ASN A 59 -14.01 -7.16 17.66
C ASN A 59 -12.89 -6.59 18.55
N ASN A 60 -12.89 -5.27 18.73
CA ASN A 60 -11.86 -4.57 19.50
C ASN A 60 -11.89 -4.88 20.99
N VAL A 61 -13.05 -5.29 21.52
CA VAL A 61 -13.21 -5.58 22.96
C VAL A 61 -12.72 -7.00 23.28
N THR A 62 -13.13 -8.00 22.49
CA THR A 62 -12.84 -9.41 22.77
C THR A 62 -11.54 -9.89 22.13
N ASN A 63 -11.09 -9.25 21.02
CA ASN A 63 -9.92 -9.67 20.26
C ASN A 63 -8.96 -8.50 19.99
N LYS A 64 -8.73 -7.68 21.01
CA LYS A 64 -7.89 -6.50 20.89
C LYS A 64 -6.48 -6.83 20.42
N GLN A 65 -5.88 -7.89 20.95
CA GLN A 65 -4.53 -8.29 20.57
C GLN A 65 -4.44 -8.69 19.10
N LEU A 66 -5.39 -9.49 18.62
CA LEU A 66 -5.44 -9.92 17.23
C LEU A 66 -5.63 -8.72 16.31
N ARG A 67 -6.48 -7.77 16.70
CA ARG A 67 -6.68 -6.54 15.93
C ARG A 67 -5.39 -5.73 15.84
N CYS A 68 -4.68 -5.59 16.95
CA CYS A 68 -3.39 -4.86 16.96
C CYS A 68 -2.34 -5.55 16.10
N GLU A 69 -2.27 -6.88 16.11
CA GLU A 69 -1.36 -7.65 15.28
C GLU A 69 -1.68 -7.45 13.80
N THR A 70 -2.96 -7.46 13.45
CA THR A 70 -3.43 -7.27 12.07
C THR A 70 -3.07 -5.87 11.57
N ILE A 71 -3.27 -4.85 12.40
CA ILE A 71 -2.90 -3.47 12.07
C ILE A 71 -1.38 -3.34 11.91
N THR A 72 -0.61 -4.00 12.78
CA THR A 72 0.84 -4.01 12.69
C THR A 72 1.31 -4.64 11.37
N ASN A 73 0.65 -5.72 10.92
CA ASN A 73 0.94 -6.31 9.63
C ASN A 73 0.70 -5.32 8.49
N ALA A 74 -0.41 -4.59 8.55
CA ALA A 74 -0.71 -3.58 7.53
C ALA A 74 0.36 -2.48 7.49
N ILE A 75 0.81 -2.01 8.66
CA ILE A 75 1.87 -1.00 8.76
C ILE A 75 3.18 -1.53 8.18
N THR A 76 3.54 -2.77 8.49
CA THR A 76 4.74 -3.41 7.95
C THR A 76 4.70 -3.48 6.42
N TYR A 77 3.54 -3.83 5.86
CA TYR A 77 3.35 -3.86 4.42
C TYR A 77 3.46 -2.47 3.80
N CYS A 78 2.99 -1.44 4.50
CA CYS A 78 3.17 -0.05 4.07
C CYS A 78 4.65 0.32 4.02
N ASP A 79 5.43 -0.09 5.03
CA ASP A 79 6.86 0.15 5.07
C ASP A 79 7.56 -0.54 3.89
N GLN A 80 7.17 -1.76 3.56
CA GLN A 80 7.70 -2.48 2.40
C GLN A 80 7.36 -1.75 1.10
N LEU A 81 6.14 -1.24 1.00
CA LEU A 81 5.72 -0.47 -0.18
C LEU A 81 6.55 0.80 -0.33
N LEU A 82 6.84 1.49 0.77
CA LEU A 82 7.71 2.67 0.75
C LEU A 82 9.10 2.31 0.22
N ASN A 83 9.64 1.15 0.60
CA ASN A 83 10.92 0.67 0.07
C ASN A 83 10.86 0.42 -1.43
N TYR A 84 9.77 -0.14 -1.93
CA TYR A 84 9.58 -0.34 -3.37
C TYR A 84 9.49 0.99 -4.12
N ILE A 85 8.83 1.98 -3.52
CA ILE A 85 8.73 3.33 -4.12
C ILE A 85 10.12 3.96 -4.19
N GLU A 86 10.91 3.86 -3.13
CA GLU A 86 12.28 4.37 -3.13
C GLU A 86 13.12 3.70 -4.20
N LEU A 87 13.03 2.38 -4.33
CA LEU A 87 13.75 1.64 -5.37
C LEU A 87 13.30 2.09 -6.76
N SER A 88 12.00 2.27 -6.96
CA SER A 88 11.46 2.77 -8.23
C SER A 88 12.04 4.13 -8.60
N MET A 89 12.18 5.01 -7.61
CA MET A 89 12.79 6.33 -7.82
C MET A 89 14.28 6.21 -8.18
N ARG A 90 15.00 5.35 -7.49
CA ARG A 90 16.44 5.12 -7.75
C ARG A 90 16.67 4.51 -9.12
N LEU A 91 15.77 3.66 -9.59
CA LEU A 91 15.80 3.09 -10.93
C LEU A 91 15.28 4.05 -11.99
N LYS A 92 14.87 5.25 -11.58
CA LYS A 92 14.33 6.30 -12.46
C LYS A 92 13.06 5.88 -13.19
N LEU A 93 12.28 4.99 -12.59
CA LEU A 93 10.99 4.57 -13.14
C LEU A 93 9.90 5.60 -12.86
N VAL A 94 10.04 6.37 -11.79
CA VAL A 94 9.15 7.47 -11.43
C VAL A 94 9.99 8.71 -11.13
N THR A 95 9.39 9.90 -11.34
CA THR A 95 10.04 11.17 -11.00
C THR A 95 10.02 11.39 -9.49
N GLY A 96 10.87 12.30 -9.00
CA GLY A 96 10.86 12.67 -7.59
C GLY A 96 9.50 13.18 -7.13
N LYS A 97 8.83 13.97 -7.98
CA LYS A 97 7.49 14.49 -7.69
C LYS A 97 6.46 13.37 -7.59
N SER A 98 6.50 12.42 -8.53
CA SER A 98 5.59 11.28 -8.54
C SER A 98 5.81 10.39 -7.32
N ALA A 99 7.07 10.14 -6.96
CA ALA A 99 7.43 9.36 -5.77
C ALA A 99 6.97 10.06 -4.49
N GLU A 100 7.11 11.37 -4.40
CA GLU A 100 6.68 12.15 -3.24
C GLU A 100 5.16 12.07 -3.07
N TYR A 101 4.40 12.24 -4.14
CA TYR A 101 2.95 12.12 -4.09
C TYR A 101 2.51 10.71 -3.69
N TRP A 102 3.13 9.70 -4.26
CA TRP A 102 2.86 8.29 -3.97
C TRP A 102 3.17 7.98 -2.49
N THR A 103 4.32 8.45 -2.00
CA THR A 103 4.72 8.29 -0.60
C THR A 103 3.69 8.95 0.32
N SER A 104 3.17 10.13 -0.04
CA SER A 104 2.16 10.80 0.77
C SER A 104 0.87 9.97 0.85
N MET A 105 0.49 9.30 -0.22
CA MET A 105 -0.68 8.42 -0.22
C MET A 105 -0.48 7.24 0.75
N VAL A 106 0.72 6.67 0.80
CA VAL A 106 1.04 5.60 1.76
C VAL A 106 0.98 6.12 3.19
N SER A 107 1.53 7.31 3.42
CA SER A 107 1.51 7.95 4.73
C SER A 107 0.08 8.21 5.22
N ASP A 108 -0.83 8.52 4.32
CA ASP A 108 -2.24 8.75 4.66
C ASP A 108 -2.93 7.47 5.16
N VAL A 109 -2.41 6.30 4.79
CA VAL A 109 -2.92 5.01 5.26
C VAL A 109 -2.38 4.67 6.65
N ILE A 110 -1.15 5.05 6.92
CA ILE A 110 -0.53 4.83 8.23
C ILE A 110 -1.12 5.81 9.24
#